data_d96e7e12ed1cd1bbeb3529323da89275
#
_entry.id   d96e7e12ed1cd1bbeb3529323da89275
#
_cell.length_a   1.000
_cell.length_b   1.000
_cell.length_c   1.000
_cell.angle_alpha   90.00
_cell.angle_beta   90.00
_cell.angle_gamma   90.00
#
_symmetry.space_group_name_H-M   'P 1'
#
loop_
_entity.id
_entity.type
_entity.pdbx_description
1 polymer ?
#
loop_
_entity_poly.entity_id
_entity_poly.type
_entity_poly.pdbx_seq_one_letter_code
_entity_poly.pdbx_strand_id
1 'polypeptide(L)'
;PVVVDSTKITASIYFDFDKSDIRSDAQATMDAKIPYLQANPGMRIRIEGNTDERGSDEYNLALGQRRAASAKKYLVDHGVDAGRIDIVSYGEERPACKEHNETCWQQNRRDDFRILVIGSDSIKAPQ
;
A
#
# COMPACT_ATOMS: atom_id res chain seq x y z
N PRO A 1 -15.25 23.74 -8.49
CA PRO A 1 -14.12 23.05 -7.87
C PRO A 1 -13.91 21.68 -8.52
N VAL A 2 -12.66 21.35 -8.76
CA VAL A 2 -12.31 20.03 -9.30
C VAL A 2 -12.30 19.03 -8.15
N VAL A 3 -13.13 17.99 -8.26
CA VAL A 3 -13.10 16.88 -7.31
C VAL A 3 -11.95 15.95 -7.72
N VAL A 4 -10.93 15.85 -6.88
CA VAL A 4 -9.81 14.96 -7.12
C VAL A 4 -10.13 13.59 -6.56
N ASP A 5 -10.01 12.57 -7.39
CA ASP A 5 -10.23 11.18 -7.00
C ASP A 5 -9.01 10.65 -6.25
N SER A 6 -9.13 10.56 -4.91
CA SER A 6 -8.04 10.07 -4.06
C SER A 6 -7.82 8.55 -4.17
N THR A 7 -8.70 7.83 -4.86
CA THR A 7 -8.57 6.36 -4.97
C THR A 7 -7.28 5.94 -5.68
N LYS A 8 -6.73 6.79 -6.55
CA LYS A 8 -5.42 6.51 -7.15
C LYS A 8 -4.31 6.44 -6.10
N ILE A 9 -4.41 7.25 -5.05
CA ILE A 9 -3.43 7.24 -3.95
C ILE A 9 -3.69 6.05 -3.02
N THR A 10 -4.95 5.75 -2.73
CA THR A 10 -5.33 4.78 -1.69
C THR A 10 -5.56 3.36 -2.20
N ALA A 11 -5.54 3.14 -3.52
CA ALA A 11 -5.76 1.79 -4.08
C ALA A 11 -4.75 0.80 -3.54
N SER A 12 -5.24 -0.35 -3.06
CA SER A 12 -4.41 -1.42 -2.52
C SER A 12 -3.68 -2.17 -3.63
N ILE A 13 -2.55 -2.77 -3.28
CA ILE A 13 -1.84 -3.72 -4.14
C ILE A 13 -1.86 -5.11 -3.51
N TYR A 14 -1.71 -6.14 -4.33
CA TYR A 14 -1.87 -7.53 -3.91
C TYR A 14 -0.60 -8.31 -4.20
N PHE A 15 -0.40 -9.37 -3.41
CA PHE A 15 0.80 -10.19 -3.46
C PHE A 15 0.47 -11.66 -3.68
N ASP A 16 1.41 -12.37 -4.28
CA ASP A 16 1.35 -13.80 -4.36
C ASP A 16 1.59 -14.46 -2.99
N PHE A 17 1.17 -15.71 -2.85
CA PHE A 17 1.35 -16.45 -1.60
C PHE A 17 2.82 -16.46 -1.20
N ASP A 18 3.06 -16.12 0.07
CA ASP A 18 4.40 -16.12 0.69
C ASP A 18 5.43 -15.22 -0.02
N LYS A 19 4.96 -14.26 -0.82
CA LYS A 19 5.83 -13.35 -1.57
C LYS A 19 5.66 -11.92 -1.08
N SER A 20 6.74 -11.15 -1.20
CA SER A 20 6.74 -9.70 -0.95
C SER A 20 7.23 -8.90 -2.16
N ASP A 21 7.43 -9.56 -3.30
CA ASP A 21 7.79 -8.88 -4.55
C ASP A 21 6.58 -8.14 -5.11
N ILE A 22 6.81 -6.97 -5.69
CA ILE A 22 5.76 -6.20 -6.36
C ILE A 22 5.41 -6.91 -7.67
N ARG A 23 4.18 -7.42 -7.77
CA ARG A 23 3.69 -8.11 -8.98
C ARG A 23 3.58 -7.11 -10.13
N SER A 24 3.60 -7.63 -11.36
CA SER A 24 3.48 -6.78 -12.56
C SER A 24 2.16 -5.99 -12.58
N ASP A 25 1.04 -6.59 -12.13
CA ASP A 25 -0.23 -5.87 -12.03
C ASP A 25 -0.19 -4.78 -10.94
N ALA A 26 0.53 -5.03 -9.85
CA ALA A 26 0.70 -4.06 -8.78
C ALA A 26 1.56 -2.87 -9.23
N GLN A 27 2.50 -3.07 -10.16
CA GLN A 27 3.33 -1.97 -10.67
C GLN A 27 2.49 -0.88 -11.31
N ALA A 28 1.47 -1.23 -12.10
CA ALA A 28 0.58 -0.25 -12.71
C ALA A 28 -0.17 0.58 -11.65
N THR A 29 -0.64 -0.09 -10.58
CA THR A 29 -1.31 0.59 -9.46
C THR A 29 -0.34 1.52 -8.73
N MET A 30 0.90 1.09 -8.51
CA MET A 30 1.93 1.90 -7.88
C MET A 30 2.32 3.10 -8.73
N ASP A 31 2.49 2.88 -10.03
CA ASP A 31 2.86 3.95 -10.97
C ASP A 31 1.80 5.05 -11.00
N ALA A 32 0.53 4.69 -10.88
CA ALA A 32 -0.56 5.66 -10.85
C ALA A 32 -0.54 6.57 -9.62
N LYS A 33 0.09 6.13 -8.52
CA LYS A 33 0.22 6.92 -7.29
C LYS A 33 1.26 8.03 -7.40
N ILE A 34 2.30 7.80 -8.17
CA ILE A 34 3.49 8.66 -8.20
C ILE A 34 3.17 10.08 -8.63
N PRO A 35 2.43 10.32 -9.74
CA PRO A 35 2.09 11.70 -10.14
C PRO A 35 1.30 12.45 -9.06
N TYR A 36 0.40 11.77 -8.35
CA TYR A 36 -0.37 12.39 -7.26
C TYR A 36 0.53 12.76 -6.07
N LEU A 37 1.47 11.89 -5.72
CA LEU A 37 2.43 12.18 -4.64
C LEU A 37 3.37 13.33 -5.04
N GLN A 38 3.76 13.42 -6.31
CA GLN A 38 4.58 14.52 -6.82
C GLN A 38 3.81 15.84 -6.83
N ALA A 39 2.52 15.81 -7.18
CA ALA A 39 1.66 17.00 -7.17
C ALA A 39 1.33 17.50 -5.76
N ASN A 40 1.51 16.65 -4.75
CA ASN A 40 1.18 16.95 -3.35
C ASN A 40 2.41 16.69 -2.45
N PRO A 41 3.47 17.53 -2.57
CA PRO A 41 4.76 17.23 -1.93
C PRO A 41 4.72 17.24 -0.39
N GLY A 42 3.72 17.88 0.21
CA GLY A 42 3.54 17.86 1.67
C GLY A 42 2.73 16.68 2.18
N MET A 43 2.21 15.84 1.29
CA MET A 43 1.39 14.69 1.69
C MET A 43 2.26 13.60 2.31
N ARG A 44 1.76 13.04 3.43
CA ARG A 44 2.37 11.86 4.06
C ARG A 44 1.39 10.71 3.99
N ILE A 45 1.91 9.53 3.73
CA ILE A 45 1.11 8.31 3.64
C ILE A 45 1.68 7.22 4.55
N ARG A 46 0.83 6.25 4.87
CA ARG A 46 1.24 5.02 5.56
C ARG A 46 0.87 3.83 4.70
N ILE A 47 1.82 2.90 4.57
CA ILE A 47 1.61 1.63 3.89
C ILE A 47 1.41 0.57 4.95
N GLU A 48 0.28 -0.14 4.88
CA GLU A 48 -0.13 -1.16 5.84
C GLU A 48 -0.02 -2.54 5.19
N GLY A 49 0.94 -3.33 5.65
CA GLY A 49 1.18 -4.67 5.12
C GLY A 49 0.30 -5.71 5.81
N ASN A 50 -0.32 -6.55 5.00
CA ASN A 50 -1.26 -7.58 5.45
C ASN A 50 -0.96 -8.91 4.80
N THR A 51 -1.36 -9.99 5.49
CA THR A 51 -1.19 -11.36 5.01
C THR A 51 -2.52 -12.10 5.07
N ASP A 52 -2.58 -13.27 4.42
CA ASP A 52 -3.65 -14.22 4.73
C ASP A 52 -3.37 -14.89 6.09
N GLU A 53 -4.30 -15.72 6.56
CA GLU A 53 -4.25 -16.30 7.90
C GLU A 53 -3.29 -17.46 8.06
N ARG A 54 -2.72 -17.97 6.97
CA ARG A 54 -1.84 -19.15 7.01
C ARG A 54 -0.46 -18.77 7.53
N GLY A 55 0.04 -19.56 8.46
CA GLY A 55 1.34 -19.34 9.10
C GLY A 55 1.22 -18.82 10.52
N SER A 56 2.35 -18.67 11.20
CA SER A 56 2.38 -18.13 12.56
C SER A 56 2.17 -16.63 12.57
N ASP A 57 1.73 -16.09 13.70
CA ASP A 57 1.53 -14.65 13.88
C ASP A 57 2.84 -13.88 13.64
N GLU A 58 3.94 -14.37 14.19
CA GLU A 58 5.24 -13.72 14.03
C GLU A 58 5.70 -13.73 12.57
N TYR A 59 5.52 -14.87 11.89
CA TYR A 59 5.87 -14.97 10.47
C TYR A 59 5.05 -13.98 9.63
N ASN A 60 3.76 -13.89 9.91
CA ASN A 60 2.85 -13.03 9.15
C ASN A 60 3.12 -11.55 9.43
N LEU A 61 3.45 -11.17 10.67
CA LEU A 61 3.88 -9.80 10.97
C LEU A 61 5.13 -9.45 10.19
N ALA A 62 6.11 -10.35 10.12
CA ALA A 62 7.33 -10.11 9.35
C ALA A 62 7.06 -10.05 7.85
N LEU A 63 6.19 -10.92 7.32
CA LEU A 63 5.82 -10.91 5.90
C LEU A 63 5.10 -9.61 5.53
N GLY A 64 4.16 -9.17 6.36
CA GLY A 64 3.46 -7.89 6.16
C GLY A 64 4.43 -6.72 6.17
N GLN A 65 5.43 -6.74 7.05
CA GLN A 65 6.47 -5.72 7.11
C GLN A 65 7.30 -5.70 5.82
N ARG A 66 7.68 -6.87 5.31
CA ARG A 66 8.42 -6.96 4.04
C ARG A 66 7.60 -6.46 2.86
N ARG A 67 6.29 -6.75 2.85
CA ARG A 67 5.38 -6.26 1.80
C ARG A 67 5.28 -4.74 1.81
N ALA A 68 5.08 -4.15 2.99
CA ALA A 68 5.03 -2.70 3.12
C ALA A 68 6.36 -2.05 2.73
N ALA A 69 7.48 -2.66 3.13
CA ALA A 69 8.81 -2.17 2.80
C ALA A 69 9.08 -2.23 1.28
N SER A 70 8.61 -3.28 0.60
CA SER A 70 8.73 -3.39 -0.86
C SER A 70 7.99 -2.27 -1.57
N ALA A 71 6.77 -1.95 -1.12
CA ALA A 71 5.99 -0.85 -1.70
C ALA A 71 6.66 0.50 -1.45
N LYS A 72 7.17 0.72 -0.23
CA LYS A 72 7.91 1.95 0.08
C LYS A 72 9.14 2.09 -0.80
N LYS A 73 9.92 1.00 -0.95
CA LYS A 73 11.11 1.01 -1.79
C LYS A 73 10.77 1.38 -3.23
N TYR A 74 9.67 0.82 -3.74
CA TYR A 74 9.21 1.13 -5.11
C TYR A 74 8.96 2.63 -5.28
N LEU A 75 8.25 3.25 -4.35
CA LEU A 75 7.96 4.69 -4.41
C LEU A 75 9.22 5.52 -4.25
N VAL A 76 10.12 5.14 -3.34
CA VAL A 76 11.38 5.86 -3.13
C VAL A 76 12.26 5.78 -4.38
N ASP A 77 12.35 4.61 -5.00
CA ASP A 77 13.12 4.42 -6.22
C ASP A 77 12.57 5.26 -7.40
N HIS A 78 11.28 5.64 -7.32
CA HIS A 78 10.63 6.49 -8.32
C HIS A 78 10.54 7.96 -7.90
N GLY A 79 11.32 8.37 -6.89
CA GLY A 79 11.49 9.77 -6.55
C GLY A 79 10.63 10.32 -5.43
N VAL A 80 9.89 9.46 -4.70
CA VAL A 80 9.13 9.90 -3.52
C VAL A 80 10.06 9.88 -2.30
N ASP A 81 10.10 10.98 -1.55
CA ASP A 81 10.94 11.09 -0.36
C ASP A 81 10.53 10.04 0.70
N ALA A 82 11.50 9.27 1.17
CA ALA A 82 11.29 8.23 2.19
C ALA A 82 10.65 8.78 3.48
N GLY A 83 10.94 10.03 3.84
CA GLY A 83 10.39 10.67 5.03
C GLY A 83 8.88 10.93 4.97
N ARG A 84 8.28 10.77 3.79
CA ARG A 84 6.83 10.94 3.59
C ARG A 84 6.05 9.65 3.74
N ILE A 85 6.75 8.51 3.92
CA ILE A 85 6.15 7.18 3.86
C ILE A 85 6.44 6.43 5.15
N ASP A 86 5.41 6.20 5.95
CA ASP A 86 5.47 5.31 7.11
C ASP A 86 5.02 3.92 6.69
N ILE A 87 5.55 2.89 7.33
CA ILE A 87 5.12 1.50 7.09
C ILE A 87 4.74 0.85 8.41
N VAL A 88 3.76 -0.06 8.35
CA VAL A 88 3.33 -0.85 9.50
C VAL A 88 2.84 -2.20 8.98
N SER A 89 2.98 -3.25 9.78
CA SER A 89 2.40 -4.56 9.48
C SER A 89 1.32 -4.90 10.49
N TYR A 90 0.20 -5.40 10.01
CA TYR A 90 -0.86 -5.98 10.83
C TYR A 90 -0.88 -7.51 10.74
N GLY A 91 -0.01 -8.11 9.92
CA GLY A 91 -0.04 -9.55 9.70
C GLY A 91 -1.42 -9.98 9.20
N GLU A 92 -2.00 -11.02 9.82
CA GLU A 92 -3.34 -11.51 9.48
C GLU A 92 -4.47 -10.88 10.30
N GLU A 93 -4.17 -9.87 11.13
CA GLU A 93 -5.13 -9.35 12.12
C GLU A 93 -6.26 -8.51 11.52
N ARG A 94 -6.10 -8.01 10.29
CA ARG A 94 -7.09 -7.15 9.63
C ARG A 94 -7.55 -7.73 8.29
N PRO A 95 -8.25 -8.87 8.31
CA PRO A 95 -8.67 -9.50 7.05
C PRO A 95 -9.73 -8.65 6.35
N ALA A 96 -9.57 -8.50 5.03
CA ALA A 96 -10.59 -7.91 4.16
C ALA A 96 -11.69 -8.92 3.85
N CYS A 97 -11.35 -10.22 3.89
CA CYS A 97 -12.25 -11.33 3.59
C CYS A 97 -12.00 -12.41 4.64
N LYS A 98 -13.06 -12.94 5.27
CA LYS A 98 -12.94 -13.78 6.46
C LYS A 98 -13.13 -15.27 6.21
N GLU A 99 -13.45 -15.69 4.99
CA GLU A 99 -13.59 -17.10 4.67
C GLU A 99 -12.23 -17.76 4.49
N HIS A 100 -12.18 -19.09 4.70
CA HIS A 100 -10.94 -19.86 4.70
C HIS A 100 -10.74 -20.55 3.35
N ASN A 101 -10.52 -19.76 2.29
CA ASN A 101 -10.31 -20.27 0.94
C ASN A 101 -9.44 -19.30 0.14
N GLU A 102 -8.95 -19.75 -1.02
CA GLU A 102 -8.04 -18.95 -1.85
C GLU A 102 -8.68 -17.65 -2.34
N THR A 103 -9.97 -17.64 -2.63
CA THR A 103 -10.67 -16.41 -3.05
C THR A 103 -10.56 -15.31 -1.99
N CYS A 104 -10.70 -15.68 -0.71
CA CYS A 104 -10.50 -14.76 0.41
C CYS A 104 -9.03 -14.47 0.67
N TRP A 105 -8.19 -15.50 0.66
CA TRP A 105 -6.77 -15.34 0.97
C TRP A 105 -6.08 -14.36 0.03
N GLN A 106 -6.38 -14.43 -1.27
CA GLN A 106 -5.78 -13.48 -2.23
C GLN A 106 -6.21 -12.04 -2.00
N GLN A 107 -7.38 -11.80 -1.42
CA GLN A 107 -7.82 -10.47 -1.04
C GLN A 107 -7.11 -9.96 0.22
N ASN A 108 -6.64 -10.85 1.07
CA ASN A 108 -5.97 -10.51 2.32
C ASN A 108 -4.46 -10.27 2.13
N ARG A 109 -3.85 -10.83 1.09
CA ARG A 109 -2.44 -10.63 0.76
C ARG A 109 -2.26 -9.28 0.08
N ARG A 110 -2.22 -8.20 0.89
CA ARG A 110 -2.26 -6.85 0.33
C ARG A 110 -1.50 -5.83 1.16
N ASP A 111 -1.10 -4.75 0.50
CA ASP A 111 -0.75 -3.51 1.16
C ASP A 111 -1.89 -2.52 0.95
N ASP A 112 -2.35 -1.90 2.03
CA ASP A 112 -3.29 -0.79 2.01
C ASP A 112 -2.52 0.53 2.14
N PHE A 113 -3.04 1.59 1.54
CA PHE A 113 -2.41 2.91 1.55
C PHE A 113 -3.34 3.91 2.21
N ARG A 114 -2.86 4.60 3.25
CA ARG A 114 -3.60 5.61 4.00
C ARG A 114 -2.95 6.97 3.84
N ILE A 115 -3.75 7.99 3.62
CA ILE A 115 -3.29 9.37 3.66
C ILE A 115 -3.30 9.81 5.12
N LEU A 116 -2.14 10.14 5.67
CA LEU A 116 -2.00 10.61 7.05
C LEU A 116 -2.16 12.12 7.15
N VAL A 117 -1.54 12.83 6.21
CA VAL A 117 -1.55 14.29 6.14
C VAL A 117 -1.62 14.66 4.68
N ILE A 118 -2.54 15.57 4.33
CA ILE A 118 -2.64 16.06 2.95
C ILE A 118 -1.50 17.06 2.66
N GLY A 119 -1.15 17.89 3.64
CA GLY A 119 -0.06 18.86 3.52
C GLY A 119 -0.46 20.15 2.81
N SER A 120 -1.74 20.31 2.50
CA SER A 120 -2.32 21.52 1.91
C SER A 120 -3.82 21.50 2.15
N ASP A 121 -4.54 22.53 1.65
CA ASP A 121 -5.98 22.64 1.84
C ASP A 121 -6.77 21.53 1.13
N SER A 122 -6.22 20.98 0.06
CA SER A 122 -6.88 19.94 -0.73
C SER A 122 -5.86 19.11 -1.49
N ILE A 123 -6.27 17.92 -1.91
CA ILE A 123 -5.47 17.07 -2.78
C ILE A 123 -5.49 17.66 -4.18
N LYS A 124 -4.29 17.83 -4.76
CA LYS A 124 -4.14 18.38 -6.10
C LYS A 124 -3.98 17.27 -7.12
N ALA A 125 -4.64 17.45 -8.27
CA ALA A 125 -4.48 16.55 -9.40
C ALA A 125 -3.10 16.74 -10.06
N PRO A 126 -2.52 15.68 -10.62
CA PRO A 126 -1.30 15.81 -11.44
C PRO A 126 -1.56 16.68 -12.67
N GLN A 127 -0.55 17.37 -13.09
CA GLN A 127 -0.60 18.19 -14.31
C GLN A 127 -0.01 17.43 -15.48
#